data_253c401f641cea5ec42a9c4b4b726fd7
#
_entry.id   253c401f641cea5ec42a9c4b4b726fd7
#
_cell.length_a   1.000
_cell.length_b   1.000
_cell.length_c   1.000
_cell.angle_alpha   90.00
_cell.angle_beta   90.00
_cell.angle_gamma   90.00
#
_symmetry.space_group_name_H-M   'P 1'
#
loop_
_entity.id
_entity.type
_entity.pdbx_description
1 polymer ?
#
loop_
_entity_poly.entity_id
_entity_poly.type
_entity_poly.pdbx_seq_one_letter_code
_entity_poly.pdbx_strand_id
1 'polypeptide(L)'
;MDALDVRPGLTYVDATAGAGGHLARIAELTEGKSRLFAFDRDAVSLERLKESFGDKATMLHSNFRYLKASLSQYGVNTIDGGILADLGVSSMQIDQGERGFSFQKEGPLDMRMDRSESLSAYNIINQWPESALADIIYKYGEERHSRKIANRIVANRPIESTLALADIVARCIPRAADKKNYKKSFGSAGGGYIHPATRTFQAIRMAVNEELESLEDFLRESLSILKPGARLVVITFHSLEDRIVKQFFKMAAASCICPPRAPICTCKKECEVLIITRKPVTASEDELLANTRSRSAKLRAAQKLI
;
A
#
# COMPACT_ATOMS: atom_id res chain seq x y z
N MET A 1 5.49 0.14 16.58
CA MET A 1 5.03 1.28 17.42
C MET A 1 6.15 2.23 17.77
N ASP A 2 7.38 1.78 18.01
CA ASP A 2 8.53 2.64 18.33
C ASP A 2 8.80 3.72 17.27
N ALA A 3 8.66 3.35 15.98
CA ALA A 3 8.79 4.31 14.88
C ALA A 3 7.75 5.42 14.90
N LEU A 4 6.53 5.16 15.42
CA LEU A 4 5.46 6.15 15.54
C LEU A 4 5.61 7.03 16.79
N ASP A 5 6.38 6.59 17.80
CA ASP A 5 6.60 7.29 19.09
C ASP A 5 5.27 7.61 19.80
N VAL A 6 4.49 6.56 20.04
CA VAL A 6 3.14 6.68 20.60
C VAL A 6 3.16 7.21 22.03
N ARG A 7 2.42 8.31 22.29
CA ARG A 7 2.32 8.98 23.61
C ARG A 7 0.84 9.25 23.92
N PRO A 8 0.42 9.13 25.19
CA PRO A 8 -0.96 9.46 25.59
C PRO A 8 -1.32 10.93 25.33
N GLY A 9 -2.61 11.19 25.09
CA GLY A 9 -3.16 12.55 24.98
C GLY A 9 -3.04 13.19 23.59
N LEU A 10 -2.41 12.53 22.63
CA LEU A 10 -2.23 13.01 21.25
C LEU A 10 -3.25 12.37 20.28
N THR A 11 -3.33 12.90 19.08
CA THR A 11 -4.21 12.41 18.02
C THR A 11 -3.43 11.51 17.05
N TYR A 12 -3.94 10.31 16.79
CA TYR A 12 -3.35 9.35 15.87
C TYR A 12 -4.32 8.95 14.77
N VAL A 13 -3.75 8.64 13.61
CA VAL A 13 -4.49 8.11 12.46
C VAL A 13 -3.88 6.79 12.03
N ASP A 14 -4.71 5.75 11.97
CA ASP A 14 -4.44 4.54 11.21
C ASP A 14 -5.14 4.67 9.84
N ALA A 15 -4.35 4.90 8.80
CA ALA A 15 -4.84 5.18 7.45
C ALA A 15 -5.27 3.91 6.69
N THR A 16 -5.02 2.72 7.27
CA THR A 16 -5.26 1.40 6.68
C THR A 16 -5.65 0.42 7.77
N ALA A 17 -6.76 0.68 8.43
CA ALA A 17 -7.10 0.04 9.69
C ALA A 17 -7.28 -1.49 9.59
N GLY A 18 -7.78 -2.00 8.46
CA GLY A 18 -7.89 -3.43 8.18
C GLY A 18 -8.57 -4.20 9.30
N ALA A 19 -7.83 -5.11 9.94
CA ALA A 19 -8.30 -5.88 11.09
C ALA A 19 -8.12 -5.16 12.45
N GLY A 20 -7.56 -3.94 12.47
CA GLY A 20 -7.41 -3.12 13.67
C GLY A 20 -6.21 -3.41 14.54
N GLY A 21 -5.25 -4.21 14.09
CA GLY A 21 -4.10 -4.59 14.91
C GLY A 21 -3.24 -3.40 15.35
N HIS A 22 -2.94 -2.49 14.44
CA HIS A 22 -2.18 -1.27 14.74
C HIS A 22 -2.99 -0.32 15.61
N LEU A 23 -4.26 -0.13 15.28
CA LEU A 23 -5.18 0.71 16.04
C LEU A 23 -5.31 0.23 17.50
N ALA A 24 -5.47 -1.08 17.71
CA ALA A 24 -5.54 -1.68 19.04
C ALA A 24 -4.27 -1.42 19.84
N ARG A 25 -3.11 -1.56 19.21
CA ARG A 25 -1.84 -1.31 19.88
C ARG A 25 -1.63 0.15 20.22
N ILE A 26 -2.08 1.09 19.39
CA ILE A 26 -2.06 2.52 19.70
C ILE A 26 -2.99 2.80 20.88
N ALA A 27 -4.22 2.26 20.87
CA ALA A 27 -5.18 2.43 21.96
C ALA A 27 -4.64 1.93 23.31
N GLU A 28 -3.99 0.76 23.31
CA GLU A 28 -3.34 0.18 24.49
C GLU A 28 -2.21 1.08 25.02
N LEU A 29 -1.26 1.48 24.17
CA LEU A 29 -0.13 2.30 24.56
C LEU A 29 -0.51 3.70 25.04
N THR A 30 -1.67 4.20 24.60
CA THR A 30 -2.20 5.49 25.02
C THR A 30 -3.16 5.39 26.20
N GLU A 31 -3.40 4.18 26.72
CA GLU A 31 -4.35 3.91 27.82
C GLU A 31 -5.76 4.49 27.55
N GLY A 32 -6.16 4.54 26.26
CA GLY A 32 -7.43 5.15 25.84
C GLY A 32 -7.50 6.67 25.99
N LYS A 33 -6.39 7.36 26.27
CA LYS A 33 -6.35 8.81 26.49
C LYS A 33 -6.15 9.63 25.20
N SER A 34 -6.01 8.97 24.06
CA SER A 34 -5.73 9.60 22.76
C SER A 34 -6.97 9.61 21.86
N ARG A 35 -7.03 10.60 20.98
CA ARG A 35 -8.03 10.64 19.92
C ARG A 35 -7.57 9.80 18.73
N LEU A 36 -8.36 8.79 18.34
CA LEU A 36 -7.99 7.83 17.31
C LEU A 36 -8.93 7.93 16.11
N PHE A 37 -8.35 7.93 14.92
CA PHE A 37 -9.05 7.86 13.64
C PHE A 37 -8.58 6.64 12.85
N ALA A 38 -9.52 5.91 12.28
CA ALA A 38 -9.26 4.70 11.52
C ALA A 38 -9.90 4.80 10.14
N PHE A 39 -9.08 4.76 9.10
CA PHE A 39 -9.52 4.77 7.71
C PHE A 39 -9.47 3.36 7.14
N ASP A 40 -10.48 3.00 6.39
CA ASP A 40 -10.44 1.86 5.49
C ASP A 40 -11.35 2.10 4.28
N ARG A 41 -11.01 1.51 3.15
CA ARG A 41 -11.85 1.47 1.94
C ARG A 41 -12.86 0.34 1.98
N ASP A 42 -12.64 -0.66 2.82
CA ASP A 42 -13.52 -1.82 2.97
C ASP A 42 -14.52 -1.59 4.10
N ALA A 43 -15.78 -1.33 3.74
CA ALA A 43 -16.87 -1.12 4.69
C ALA A 43 -17.04 -2.30 5.67
N VAL A 44 -16.80 -3.55 5.21
CA VAL A 44 -16.90 -4.74 6.05
C VAL A 44 -15.83 -4.75 7.15
N SER A 45 -14.61 -4.31 6.83
CA SER A 45 -13.55 -4.15 7.82
C SER A 45 -13.94 -3.13 8.88
N LEU A 46 -14.49 -1.97 8.47
CA LEU A 46 -14.89 -0.92 9.38
C LEU A 46 -16.07 -1.29 10.30
N GLU A 47 -17.04 -2.04 9.80
CA GLU A 47 -18.14 -2.55 10.64
C GLU A 47 -17.61 -3.42 11.80
N ARG A 48 -16.70 -4.35 11.51
CA ARG A 48 -16.06 -5.19 12.54
C ARG A 48 -15.24 -4.37 13.54
N LEU A 49 -14.51 -3.36 13.04
CA LEU A 49 -13.76 -2.45 13.91
C LEU A 49 -14.69 -1.66 14.83
N LYS A 50 -15.83 -1.21 14.32
CA LYS A 50 -16.85 -0.49 15.09
C LYS A 50 -17.40 -1.35 16.23
N GLU A 51 -17.65 -2.63 15.98
CA GLU A 51 -18.04 -3.59 17.01
C GLU A 51 -16.97 -3.77 18.10
N SER A 52 -15.69 -3.80 17.70
CA SER A 52 -14.55 -4.05 18.59
C SER A 52 -14.12 -2.82 19.39
N PHE A 53 -14.15 -1.64 18.79
CA PHE A 53 -13.64 -0.41 19.38
C PHE A 53 -14.75 0.51 19.97
N GLY A 54 -15.99 0.40 19.49
CA GLY A 54 -17.06 1.30 19.88
C GLY A 54 -16.66 2.77 19.67
N ASP A 55 -16.84 3.58 20.70
CA ASP A 55 -16.51 5.02 20.67
C ASP A 55 -15.04 5.35 20.93
N LYS A 56 -14.16 4.35 21.10
CA LYS A 56 -12.74 4.57 21.37
C LYS A 56 -11.98 5.08 20.15
N ALA A 57 -12.52 4.89 18.95
CA ALA A 57 -11.94 5.40 17.71
C ALA A 57 -13.03 5.81 16.72
N THR A 58 -12.76 6.85 15.95
CA THR A 58 -13.65 7.31 14.87
C THR A 58 -13.31 6.53 13.59
N MET A 59 -14.29 5.77 13.07
CA MET A 59 -14.14 4.99 11.83
C MET A 59 -14.57 5.83 10.63
N LEU A 60 -13.72 5.85 9.59
CA LEU A 60 -13.96 6.60 8.36
C LEU A 60 -13.90 5.65 7.15
N HIS A 61 -15.06 5.44 6.51
CA HIS A 61 -15.13 4.74 5.22
C HIS A 61 -14.68 5.70 4.12
N SER A 62 -13.38 5.71 3.88
CA SER A 62 -12.75 6.61 2.91
C SER A 62 -11.40 6.07 2.44
N ASN A 63 -11.03 6.42 1.22
CA ASN A 63 -9.67 6.24 0.77
C ASN A 63 -8.76 7.24 1.50
N PHE A 64 -7.64 6.78 2.02
CA PHE A 64 -6.65 7.61 2.71
C PHE A 64 -6.11 8.79 1.86
N ARG A 65 -6.24 8.75 0.52
CA ARG A 65 -5.94 9.89 -0.34
C ARG A 65 -6.74 11.16 -0.01
N TYR A 66 -7.89 11.01 0.64
CA TYR A 66 -8.76 12.10 1.09
C TYR A 66 -8.61 12.39 2.60
N LEU A 67 -7.45 12.09 3.16
CA LEU A 67 -7.16 12.16 4.59
C LEU A 67 -7.56 13.51 5.22
N LYS A 68 -7.08 14.60 4.65
CA LYS A 68 -7.33 15.96 5.15
C LYS A 68 -8.81 16.33 5.09
N ALA A 69 -9.45 16.10 3.95
CA ALA A 69 -10.86 16.40 3.74
C ALA A 69 -11.75 15.59 4.69
N SER A 70 -11.44 14.32 4.89
CA SER A 70 -12.20 13.44 5.79
C SER A 70 -12.05 13.84 7.25
N LEU A 71 -10.85 14.16 7.71
CA LEU A 71 -10.59 14.60 9.09
C LEU A 71 -11.21 15.96 9.40
N SER A 72 -11.25 16.88 8.42
CA SER A 72 -11.83 18.20 8.60
C SER A 72 -13.31 18.16 8.95
N GLN A 73 -14.05 17.14 8.48
CA GLN A 73 -15.48 16.93 8.84
C GLN A 73 -15.68 16.66 10.33
N TYR A 74 -14.62 16.20 11.02
CA TYR A 74 -14.61 15.96 12.47
C TYR A 74 -13.90 17.08 13.26
N GLY A 75 -13.65 18.23 12.60
CA GLY A 75 -12.97 19.37 13.21
C GLY A 75 -11.49 19.17 13.44
N VAL A 76 -10.86 18.18 12.76
CA VAL A 76 -9.43 17.89 12.90
C VAL A 76 -8.69 18.38 11.64
N ASN A 77 -7.94 19.47 11.81
CA ASN A 77 -7.15 20.07 10.75
C ASN A 77 -5.66 19.78 10.87
N THR A 78 -5.22 19.31 12.02
CA THR A 78 -3.81 18.98 12.31
C THR A 78 -3.71 17.75 13.19
N ILE A 79 -2.63 16.99 13.03
CA ILE A 79 -2.31 15.77 13.79
C ILE A 79 -1.00 16.00 14.56
N ASP A 80 -1.06 15.84 15.88
CA ASP A 80 0.07 16.06 16.79
C ASP A 80 0.75 14.79 17.30
N GLY A 81 0.10 13.61 17.16
CA GLY A 81 0.68 12.32 17.50
C GLY A 81 1.40 11.69 16.31
N GLY A 82 0.63 11.21 15.34
CA GLY A 82 1.21 10.60 14.14
C GLY A 82 0.20 9.90 13.24
N ILE A 83 0.68 9.54 12.06
CA ILE A 83 -0.08 8.86 11.03
C ILE A 83 0.65 7.58 10.67
N LEU A 84 -0.06 6.46 10.66
CA LEU A 84 0.41 5.15 10.21
C LEU A 84 -0.36 4.72 8.97
N ALA A 85 0.34 4.16 7.98
CA ALA A 85 -0.25 3.43 6.87
C ALA A 85 0.46 2.09 6.70
N ASP A 86 -0.30 0.99 6.72
CA ASP A 86 0.15 -0.37 6.40
C ASP A 86 -0.47 -0.75 5.05
N LEU A 87 0.31 -0.56 3.96
CA LEU A 87 -0.19 -0.62 2.59
C LEU A 87 -0.49 -2.05 2.14
N GLY A 88 -1.32 -2.17 1.12
CA GLY A 88 -1.65 -3.42 0.48
C GLY A 88 -3.03 -3.97 0.87
N VAL A 89 -3.21 -5.28 0.67
CA VAL A 89 -4.47 -5.97 0.94
C VAL A 89 -4.45 -6.65 2.29
N SER A 90 -5.57 -6.61 3.01
CA SER A 90 -5.68 -7.32 4.28
C SER A 90 -5.64 -8.84 4.08
N SER A 91 -5.21 -9.56 5.12
CA SER A 91 -5.24 -11.03 5.11
C SER A 91 -6.63 -11.58 4.82
N MET A 92 -7.67 -10.94 5.36
CA MET A 92 -9.06 -11.33 5.12
C MET A 92 -9.45 -11.22 3.65
N GLN A 93 -9.04 -10.14 2.95
CA GLN A 93 -9.32 -9.97 1.54
C GLN A 93 -8.64 -11.03 0.66
N ILE A 94 -7.41 -11.45 1.02
CA ILE A 94 -6.69 -12.52 0.31
C ILE A 94 -7.34 -13.88 0.54
N ASP A 95 -7.81 -14.14 1.76
CA ASP A 95 -8.35 -15.45 2.16
C ASP A 95 -9.79 -15.68 1.66
N GLN A 96 -10.51 -14.62 1.31
CA GLN A 96 -11.86 -14.64 0.71
C GLN A 96 -11.78 -14.76 -0.81
N GLY A 97 -12.02 -15.97 -1.35
CA GLY A 97 -11.96 -16.23 -2.79
C GLY A 97 -12.90 -15.33 -3.63
N GLU A 98 -14.08 -15.00 -3.07
CA GLU A 98 -15.07 -14.11 -3.71
C GLU A 98 -14.62 -12.66 -3.89
N ARG A 99 -13.51 -12.25 -3.27
CA ARG A 99 -12.89 -10.92 -3.47
C ARG A 99 -11.95 -10.87 -4.67
N GLY A 100 -11.52 -12.03 -5.20
CA GLY A 100 -10.68 -12.13 -6.39
C GLY A 100 -9.24 -11.65 -6.25
N PHE A 101 -8.73 -11.37 -5.05
CA PHE A 101 -7.35 -10.91 -4.83
C PHE A 101 -6.30 -12.03 -4.99
N SER A 102 -6.72 -13.27 -4.88
CA SER A 102 -5.84 -14.44 -4.96
C SER A 102 -6.28 -15.41 -6.04
N PHE A 103 -5.33 -16.09 -6.65
CA PHE A 103 -5.57 -17.22 -7.55
C PHE A 103 -5.28 -18.59 -6.89
N GLN A 104 -5.14 -18.63 -5.58
CA GLN A 104 -5.03 -19.89 -4.83
C GLN A 104 -6.39 -20.59 -4.69
N LYS A 105 -7.46 -19.81 -4.75
CA LYS A 105 -8.85 -20.26 -4.78
C LYS A 105 -9.53 -19.67 -6.01
N GLU A 106 -10.49 -20.40 -6.56
CA GLU A 106 -11.33 -19.87 -7.62
C GLU A 106 -12.20 -18.74 -7.09
N GLY A 107 -12.30 -17.68 -7.88
CA GLY A 107 -13.11 -16.52 -7.55
C GLY A 107 -13.31 -15.61 -8.75
N PRO A 108 -14.25 -14.66 -8.68
CA PRO A 108 -14.48 -13.68 -9.73
C PRO A 108 -13.28 -12.73 -9.87
N LEU A 109 -13.15 -12.11 -11.03
CA LEU A 109 -12.17 -11.04 -11.27
C LEU A 109 -12.68 -9.70 -10.69
N ASP A 110 -12.77 -9.60 -9.37
CA ASP A 110 -13.23 -8.37 -8.69
C ASP A 110 -12.03 -7.46 -8.33
N MET A 111 -11.23 -7.81 -7.35
CA MET A 111 -10.05 -7.11 -6.82
C MET A 111 -10.33 -5.69 -6.29
N ARG A 112 -11.57 -5.25 -6.15
CA ARG A 112 -11.90 -3.95 -5.53
C ARG A 112 -11.72 -4.01 -4.03
N MET A 113 -11.00 -3.08 -3.45
CA MET A 113 -10.96 -2.89 -2.00
C MET A 113 -12.28 -2.30 -1.52
N ASP A 114 -12.80 -1.30 -2.22
CA ASP A 114 -14.14 -0.74 -2.03
C ASP A 114 -15.09 -1.29 -3.11
N ARG A 115 -16.09 -2.09 -2.70
CA ARG A 115 -17.07 -2.67 -3.63
C ARG A 115 -18.08 -1.67 -4.20
N SER A 116 -18.15 -0.47 -3.68
CA SER A 116 -18.98 0.60 -4.24
C SER A 116 -18.38 1.21 -5.51
N GLU A 117 -17.08 1.05 -5.73
CA GLU A 117 -16.39 1.49 -6.94
C GLU A 117 -16.84 0.68 -8.18
N SER A 118 -16.88 1.34 -9.32
CA SER A 118 -17.38 0.70 -10.56
C SER A 118 -16.33 -0.13 -11.29
N LEU A 119 -15.04 0.23 -11.18
CA LEU A 119 -13.95 -0.43 -11.90
C LEU A 119 -13.51 -1.69 -11.16
N SER A 120 -13.65 -2.85 -11.79
CA SER A 120 -13.21 -4.15 -11.29
C SER A 120 -12.09 -4.74 -12.15
N ALA A 121 -11.44 -5.80 -11.67
CA ALA A 121 -10.48 -6.56 -12.46
C ALA A 121 -11.14 -7.17 -13.72
N TYR A 122 -12.42 -7.53 -13.66
CA TYR A 122 -13.17 -8.01 -14.83
C TYR A 122 -13.22 -6.95 -15.94
N ASN A 123 -13.50 -5.70 -15.60
CA ASN A 123 -13.53 -4.61 -16.59
C ASN A 123 -12.15 -4.41 -17.23
N ILE A 124 -11.09 -4.37 -16.43
CA ILE A 124 -9.72 -4.22 -16.93
C ILE A 124 -9.37 -5.36 -17.88
N ILE A 125 -9.59 -6.62 -17.44
CA ILE A 125 -9.20 -7.80 -18.18
C ILE A 125 -10.02 -7.96 -19.46
N ASN A 126 -11.35 -7.71 -19.42
CA ASN A 126 -12.22 -8.03 -20.55
C ASN A 126 -12.52 -6.85 -21.49
N GLN A 127 -12.32 -5.59 -21.04
CA GLN A 127 -12.74 -4.42 -21.80
C GLN A 127 -11.57 -3.51 -22.24
N TRP A 128 -10.46 -3.49 -21.50
CA TRP A 128 -9.36 -2.58 -21.83
C TRP A 128 -8.61 -3.00 -23.09
N PRO A 129 -8.08 -2.03 -23.89
CA PRO A 129 -7.26 -2.33 -25.05
C PRO A 129 -5.97 -3.09 -24.64
N GLU A 130 -5.45 -3.92 -25.58
CA GLU A 130 -4.22 -4.69 -25.37
C GLU A 130 -3.05 -3.82 -24.90
N SER A 131 -2.89 -2.65 -25.50
CA SER A 131 -1.81 -1.72 -25.16
C SER A 131 -1.91 -1.24 -23.71
N ALA A 132 -3.09 -0.87 -23.24
CA ALA A 132 -3.32 -0.44 -21.85
C ALA A 132 -3.05 -1.57 -20.85
N LEU A 133 -3.48 -2.81 -21.16
CA LEU A 133 -3.16 -3.98 -20.37
C LEU A 133 -1.64 -4.23 -20.29
N ALA A 134 -0.96 -4.16 -21.44
CA ALA A 134 0.48 -4.35 -21.49
C ALA A 134 1.21 -3.30 -20.63
N ASP A 135 0.73 -2.04 -20.68
CA ASP A 135 1.32 -0.93 -19.94
C ASP A 135 1.19 -1.10 -18.43
N ILE A 136 0.01 -1.46 -17.90
CA ILE A 136 -0.14 -1.67 -16.46
C ILE A 136 0.65 -2.89 -15.99
N ILE A 137 0.64 -4.00 -16.73
CA ILE A 137 1.42 -5.21 -16.41
C ILE A 137 2.92 -4.89 -16.39
N TYR A 138 3.40 -4.04 -17.28
CA TYR A 138 4.78 -3.60 -17.31
C TYR A 138 5.11 -2.64 -16.16
N LYS A 139 4.31 -1.59 -15.98
CA LYS A 139 4.59 -0.51 -15.02
C LYS A 139 4.36 -0.95 -13.57
N TYR A 140 3.24 -1.61 -13.29
CA TYR A 140 2.86 -1.98 -11.93
C TYR A 140 3.31 -3.40 -11.54
N GLY A 141 3.40 -4.31 -12.52
CA GLY A 141 3.90 -5.67 -12.29
C GLY A 141 5.41 -5.81 -12.43
N GLU A 142 6.10 -4.81 -13.00
CA GLU A 142 7.52 -4.91 -13.41
C GLU A 142 7.76 -6.19 -14.25
N GLU A 143 6.73 -6.60 -15.07
CA GLU A 143 6.74 -7.85 -15.84
C GLU A 143 7.21 -7.60 -17.29
N ARG A 144 8.33 -8.22 -17.66
CA ARG A 144 8.96 -8.05 -18.98
C ARG A 144 8.17 -8.67 -20.13
N HIS A 145 7.37 -9.70 -19.83
CA HIS A 145 6.53 -10.38 -20.83
C HIS A 145 5.14 -9.74 -20.97
N SER A 146 4.96 -8.51 -20.50
CA SER A 146 3.68 -7.79 -20.42
C SER A 146 2.91 -7.79 -21.73
N ARG A 147 3.56 -7.50 -22.87
CA ARG A 147 2.92 -7.51 -24.21
C ARG A 147 2.39 -8.89 -24.60
N LYS A 148 3.17 -9.94 -24.36
CA LYS A 148 2.77 -11.32 -24.64
C LYS A 148 1.59 -11.75 -23.77
N ILE A 149 1.62 -11.35 -22.48
CA ILE A 149 0.54 -11.62 -21.53
C ILE A 149 -0.72 -10.89 -21.97
N ALA A 150 -0.65 -9.58 -22.27
CA ALA A 150 -1.79 -8.79 -22.71
C ALA A 150 -2.43 -9.36 -23.99
N ASN A 151 -1.63 -9.71 -24.99
CA ASN A 151 -2.10 -10.34 -26.23
C ASN A 151 -2.85 -11.65 -25.93
N ARG A 152 -2.31 -12.51 -25.06
CA ARG A 152 -2.97 -13.77 -24.69
C ARG A 152 -4.24 -13.54 -23.88
N ILE A 153 -4.30 -12.55 -23.01
CA ILE A 153 -5.52 -12.16 -22.30
C ILE A 153 -6.59 -11.77 -23.32
N VAL A 154 -6.28 -10.86 -24.24
CA VAL A 154 -7.24 -10.38 -25.25
C VAL A 154 -7.74 -11.52 -26.14
N ALA A 155 -6.86 -12.42 -26.57
CA ALA A 155 -7.21 -13.57 -27.41
C ALA A 155 -8.08 -14.64 -26.71
N ASN A 156 -8.18 -14.62 -25.37
CA ASN A 156 -8.95 -15.61 -24.60
C ASN A 156 -10.15 -15.01 -23.87
N ARG A 157 -10.56 -13.80 -24.24
CA ARG A 157 -11.77 -13.16 -23.68
C ARG A 157 -13.06 -13.87 -24.13
N PRO A 158 -14.10 -13.90 -23.28
CA PRO A 158 -14.14 -13.38 -21.91
C PRO A 158 -13.46 -14.30 -20.91
N ILE A 159 -12.76 -13.72 -19.91
CA ILE A 159 -12.14 -14.43 -18.80
C ILE A 159 -12.95 -14.13 -17.54
N GLU A 160 -13.44 -15.15 -16.85
CA GLU A 160 -14.42 -14.99 -15.77
C GLU A 160 -13.83 -15.25 -14.36
N SER A 161 -12.77 -16.06 -14.28
CA SER A 161 -12.24 -16.45 -12.97
C SER A 161 -10.75 -16.16 -12.78
N THR A 162 -10.35 -16.07 -11.53
CA THR A 162 -8.95 -15.88 -11.12
C THR A 162 -8.06 -17.03 -11.58
N LEU A 163 -8.55 -18.28 -11.52
CA LEU A 163 -7.79 -19.44 -11.95
C LEU A 163 -7.58 -19.45 -13.47
N ALA A 164 -8.62 -19.12 -14.26
CA ALA A 164 -8.51 -19.03 -15.72
C ALA A 164 -7.47 -17.97 -16.13
N LEU A 165 -7.50 -16.80 -15.51
CA LEU A 165 -6.50 -15.75 -15.75
C LEU A 165 -5.08 -16.23 -15.38
N ALA A 166 -4.92 -16.86 -14.21
CA ALA A 166 -3.62 -17.33 -13.74
C ALA A 166 -3.01 -18.38 -14.66
N ASP A 167 -3.82 -19.30 -15.21
CA ASP A 167 -3.39 -20.32 -16.16
C ASP A 167 -2.95 -19.70 -17.51
N ILE A 168 -3.72 -18.74 -18.04
CA ILE A 168 -3.36 -18.01 -19.26
C ILE A 168 -2.00 -17.33 -19.08
N VAL A 169 -1.79 -16.63 -17.97
CA VAL A 169 -0.53 -15.93 -17.68
C VAL A 169 0.62 -16.93 -17.53
N ALA A 170 0.42 -18.03 -16.80
CA ALA A 170 1.47 -19.02 -16.57
C ALA A 170 1.98 -19.65 -17.87
N ARG A 171 1.10 -19.84 -18.86
CA ARG A 171 1.48 -20.36 -20.21
C ARG A 171 2.27 -19.33 -21.04
N CYS A 172 2.25 -18.05 -20.69
CA CYS A 172 3.01 -17.02 -21.40
C CYS A 172 4.49 -17.00 -21.03
N ILE A 173 4.84 -17.48 -19.85
CA ILE A 173 6.18 -17.34 -19.28
C ILE A 173 6.95 -18.65 -19.43
N PRO A 174 8.13 -18.66 -20.08
CA PRO A 174 8.90 -19.88 -20.32
C PRO A 174 9.42 -20.49 -19.00
N ARG A 175 9.14 -21.76 -18.74
CA ARG A 175 9.54 -22.48 -17.51
C ARG A 175 11.06 -22.53 -17.29
N ALA A 176 11.88 -22.46 -18.33
CA ALA A 176 13.35 -22.51 -18.24
C ALA A 176 14.00 -21.16 -17.88
N ALA A 177 13.41 -20.03 -18.26
CA ALA A 177 13.93 -18.70 -17.95
C ALA A 177 13.70 -18.31 -16.48
N ASP A 178 12.71 -18.94 -15.81
CA ASP A 178 12.24 -18.54 -14.50
C ASP A 178 13.14 -18.95 -13.34
N LYS A 179 13.77 -20.12 -13.40
CA LYS A 179 14.56 -20.61 -12.26
C LYS A 179 15.77 -19.72 -11.92
N LYS A 180 16.38 -19.05 -12.90
CA LYS A 180 17.54 -18.17 -12.66
C LYS A 180 17.19 -16.70 -12.43
N ASN A 181 16.21 -16.17 -13.16
CA ASN A 181 15.86 -14.74 -13.11
C ASN A 181 14.84 -14.41 -12.02
N TYR A 182 13.92 -15.32 -11.70
CA TYR A 182 12.99 -15.16 -10.57
C TYR A 182 13.72 -15.16 -9.21
N LYS A 183 14.79 -15.98 -9.06
CA LYS A 183 15.65 -15.95 -7.86
C LYS A 183 16.37 -14.61 -7.65
N LYS A 184 16.66 -13.85 -8.71
CA LYS A 184 17.39 -12.57 -8.62
C LYS A 184 16.51 -11.36 -8.36
N SER A 185 15.21 -11.42 -8.65
CA SER A 185 14.30 -10.26 -8.56
C SER A 185 13.68 -10.08 -7.18
N PHE A 186 13.66 -11.12 -6.36
CA PHE A 186 13.21 -11.06 -4.96
C PHE A 186 14.35 -11.55 -4.10
N GLY A 187 14.97 -10.63 -3.35
CA GLY A 187 16.14 -10.86 -2.50
C GLY A 187 16.12 -12.19 -1.77
N SER A 188 17.21 -12.90 -1.88
CA SER A 188 17.40 -14.28 -1.44
C SER A 188 17.44 -14.41 0.07
N ALA A 189 16.27 -14.50 0.70
CA ALA A 189 16.14 -15.12 2.00
C ALA A 189 14.90 -16.03 1.95
N GLY A 190 15.12 -17.33 1.71
CA GLY A 190 14.05 -18.34 1.63
C GLY A 190 13.46 -18.50 0.21
N GLY A 191 14.16 -19.24 -0.66
CA GLY A 191 13.82 -19.43 -2.08
C GLY A 191 12.55 -20.23 -2.36
N GLY A 192 11.37 -19.69 -2.08
CA GLY A 192 10.09 -20.22 -2.54
C GLY A 192 9.84 -19.88 -4.02
N TYR A 193 9.21 -20.79 -4.74
CA TYR A 193 8.71 -20.57 -6.09
C TYR A 193 7.62 -19.49 -6.07
N ILE A 194 7.81 -18.39 -6.81
CA ILE A 194 6.79 -17.37 -7.01
C ILE A 194 6.05 -17.72 -8.30
N HIS A 195 4.71 -17.84 -8.19
CA HIS A 195 3.89 -18.18 -9.34
C HIS A 195 3.96 -17.07 -10.41
N PRO A 196 4.09 -17.39 -11.71
CA PRO A 196 4.20 -16.41 -12.79
C PRO A 196 3.09 -15.34 -12.81
N ALA A 197 1.87 -15.71 -12.44
CA ALA A 197 0.74 -14.78 -12.41
C ALA A 197 0.81 -13.72 -11.30
N THR A 198 1.68 -13.88 -10.28
CA THR A 198 1.72 -12.96 -9.12
C THR A 198 1.91 -11.50 -9.54
N ARG A 199 2.82 -11.23 -10.47
CA ARG A 199 3.07 -9.86 -10.96
C ARG A 199 1.91 -9.28 -11.74
N THR A 200 1.26 -10.10 -12.55
CA THR A 200 0.07 -9.68 -13.32
C THR A 200 -1.10 -9.38 -12.39
N PHE A 201 -1.36 -10.23 -11.39
CA PHE A 201 -2.39 -9.98 -10.38
C PHE A 201 -2.11 -8.73 -9.57
N GLN A 202 -0.87 -8.52 -9.13
CA GLN A 202 -0.46 -7.28 -8.48
C GLN A 202 -0.72 -6.07 -9.35
N ALA A 203 -0.35 -6.12 -10.64
CA ALA A 203 -0.53 -5.01 -11.56
C ALA A 203 -2.01 -4.64 -11.76
N ILE A 204 -2.87 -5.65 -11.93
CA ILE A 204 -4.31 -5.45 -12.09
C ILE A 204 -4.91 -4.87 -10.81
N ARG A 205 -4.58 -5.43 -9.64
CA ARG A 205 -5.02 -4.95 -8.33
C ARG A 205 -4.68 -3.48 -8.12
N MET A 206 -3.44 -3.12 -8.41
CA MET A 206 -2.97 -1.74 -8.28
C MET A 206 -3.72 -0.79 -9.22
N ALA A 207 -4.04 -1.24 -10.46
CA ALA A 207 -4.80 -0.45 -11.41
C ALA A 207 -6.28 -0.30 -10.99
N VAL A 208 -6.91 -1.38 -10.47
CA VAL A 208 -8.30 -1.34 -9.97
C VAL A 208 -8.44 -0.35 -8.82
N ASN A 209 -7.44 -0.30 -7.92
CA ASN A 209 -7.55 0.45 -6.68
C ASN A 209 -6.77 1.78 -6.69
N GLU A 210 -6.16 2.16 -7.81
CA GLU A 210 -5.32 3.38 -7.92
C GLU A 210 -4.31 3.50 -6.77
N GLU A 211 -3.61 2.38 -6.45
CA GLU A 211 -2.84 2.27 -5.21
C GLU A 211 -1.68 3.26 -5.15
N LEU A 212 -0.93 3.47 -6.25
CA LEU A 212 0.23 4.36 -6.27
C LEU A 212 -0.16 5.83 -6.26
N GLU A 213 -1.17 6.20 -7.03
CA GLU A 213 -1.72 7.56 -7.07
C GLU A 213 -2.30 7.94 -5.70
N SER A 214 -3.04 7.01 -5.08
CA SER A 214 -3.56 7.20 -3.73
C SER A 214 -2.44 7.36 -2.70
N LEU A 215 -1.35 6.61 -2.83
CA LEU A 215 -0.18 6.73 -1.95
C LEU A 215 0.50 8.10 -2.09
N GLU A 216 0.68 8.60 -3.31
CA GLU A 216 1.29 9.91 -3.54
C GLU A 216 0.45 11.05 -2.96
N ASP A 217 -0.89 10.99 -3.14
CA ASP A 217 -1.82 11.95 -2.55
C ASP A 217 -1.77 11.90 -1.01
N PHE A 218 -1.84 10.68 -0.44
CA PHE A 218 -1.76 10.45 1.00
C PHE A 218 -0.49 11.03 1.63
N LEU A 219 0.66 10.81 1.02
CA LEU A 219 1.93 11.32 1.53
C LEU A 219 1.93 12.86 1.59
N ARG A 220 1.41 13.51 0.53
CA ARG A 220 1.29 14.98 0.48
C ARG A 220 0.31 15.51 1.53
N GLU A 221 -0.87 14.92 1.63
CA GLU A 221 -1.87 15.32 2.61
C GLU A 221 -1.39 15.11 4.05
N SER A 222 -0.79 13.93 4.33
CA SER A 222 -0.24 13.62 5.65
C SER A 222 0.76 14.67 6.10
N LEU A 223 1.73 15.02 5.24
CA LEU A 223 2.75 15.99 5.60
C LEU A 223 2.16 17.39 5.81
N SER A 224 1.07 17.74 5.11
CA SER A 224 0.41 19.04 5.24
C SER A 224 -0.33 19.26 6.55
N ILE A 225 -0.76 18.16 7.23
CA ILE A 225 -1.54 18.24 8.47
C ILE A 225 -0.76 17.80 9.71
N LEU A 226 0.42 17.21 9.56
CA LEU A 226 1.28 16.86 10.70
C LEU A 226 1.84 18.11 11.36
N LYS A 227 1.73 18.19 12.68
CA LYS A 227 2.41 19.20 13.48
C LYS A 227 3.90 18.87 13.65
N PRO A 228 4.76 19.87 13.91
CA PRO A 228 6.15 19.62 14.28
C PRO A 228 6.26 18.62 15.44
N GLY A 229 7.14 17.63 15.29
CA GLY A 229 7.32 16.53 16.22
C GLY A 229 6.49 15.27 15.92
N ALA A 230 5.35 15.40 15.23
CA ALA A 230 4.54 14.26 14.83
C ALA A 230 5.20 13.40 13.74
N ARG A 231 4.87 12.11 13.67
CA ARG A 231 5.53 11.16 12.78
C ARG A 231 4.60 10.58 11.74
N LEU A 232 5.14 10.38 10.53
CA LEU A 232 4.54 9.60 9.46
C LEU A 232 5.28 8.27 9.35
N VAL A 233 4.56 7.17 9.52
CA VAL A 233 5.07 5.80 9.40
C VAL A 233 4.33 5.10 8.27
N VAL A 234 5.08 4.54 7.31
CA VAL A 234 4.51 3.82 6.17
C VAL A 234 5.16 2.45 6.07
N ILE A 235 4.35 1.41 6.01
CA ILE A 235 4.76 0.03 5.74
C ILE A 235 4.36 -0.28 4.30
N THR A 236 5.30 -0.79 3.51
CA THR A 236 5.15 -1.11 2.09
C THR A 236 5.49 -2.57 1.85
N PHE A 237 4.87 -3.21 0.84
CA PHE A 237 5.08 -4.63 0.55
C PHE A 237 5.73 -4.91 -0.80
N HIS A 238 5.88 -3.90 -1.65
CA HIS A 238 6.56 -4.06 -2.93
C HIS A 238 7.48 -2.86 -3.28
N SER A 239 8.32 -3.08 -4.31
CA SER A 239 9.38 -2.16 -4.72
C SER A 239 8.89 -0.78 -5.15
N LEU A 240 7.71 -0.70 -5.78
CA LEU A 240 7.16 0.56 -6.29
C LEU A 240 6.69 1.47 -5.14
N GLU A 241 5.93 0.93 -4.18
CA GLU A 241 5.54 1.66 -2.97
C GLU A 241 6.76 2.16 -2.20
N ASP A 242 7.72 1.26 -1.89
CA ASP A 242 8.94 1.62 -1.16
C ASP A 242 9.73 2.72 -1.86
N ARG A 243 9.76 2.70 -3.20
CA ARG A 243 10.43 3.72 -4.03
C ARG A 243 9.75 5.08 -3.89
N ILE A 244 8.41 5.12 -3.95
CA ILE A 244 7.62 6.36 -3.80
C ILE A 244 7.84 6.95 -2.41
N VAL A 245 7.66 6.18 -1.35
CA VAL A 245 7.84 6.64 0.04
C VAL A 245 9.27 7.13 0.28
N LYS A 246 10.27 6.36 -0.17
CA LYS A 246 11.69 6.73 -0.07
C LYS A 246 11.98 8.05 -0.77
N GLN A 247 11.49 8.22 -2.01
CA GLN A 247 11.72 9.44 -2.79
C GLN A 247 11.01 10.62 -2.16
N PHE A 248 9.78 10.46 -1.71
CA PHE A 248 9.01 11.48 -1.05
C PHE A 248 9.71 11.99 0.22
N PHE A 249 10.11 11.08 1.13
CA PHE A 249 10.84 11.48 2.36
C PHE A 249 12.18 12.12 2.03
N LYS A 250 12.90 11.65 1.00
CA LYS A 250 14.15 12.28 0.56
C LYS A 250 13.92 13.71 0.07
N MET A 251 12.86 13.96 -0.69
CA MET A 251 12.52 15.30 -1.18
C MET A 251 12.06 16.22 -0.06
N ALA A 252 11.26 15.73 0.89
CA ALA A 252 10.79 16.49 2.04
C ALA A 252 11.93 16.82 3.03
N ALA A 253 12.94 15.95 3.14
CA ALA A 253 14.11 16.16 3.98
C ALA A 253 15.21 17.04 3.32
N ALA A 254 15.06 17.35 2.02
CA ALA A 254 16.06 18.16 1.33
C ALA A 254 15.93 19.64 1.72
N SER A 255 17.05 20.29 2.00
CA SER A 255 17.14 21.74 2.21
C SER A 255 17.31 22.53 0.89
N CYS A 256 17.57 21.81 -0.21
CA CYS A 256 17.73 22.40 -1.54
C CYS A 256 17.36 21.40 -2.63
N ILE A 257 16.64 21.88 -3.66
CA ILE A 257 16.26 21.12 -4.85
C ILE A 257 16.82 21.72 -6.16
N CYS A 258 17.75 22.68 -6.05
CA CYS A 258 18.43 23.25 -7.20
C CYS A 258 19.27 22.17 -7.91
N PRO A 259 19.53 22.33 -9.24
CA PRO A 259 20.46 21.44 -9.94
C PRO A 259 21.82 21.35 -9.24
N PRO A 260 22.45 20.17 -9.20
CA PRO A 260 23.82 20.03 -8.69
C PRO A 260 24.74 20.98 -9.48
N ARG A 261 25.46 21.89 -8.88
CA ARG A 261 26.32 22.93 -9.45
C ARG A 261 25.64 24.26 -9.73
N ALA A 262 24.41 24.51 -9.26
CA ALA A 262 23.87 25.87 -9.26
C ALA A 262 24.75 26.75 -8.38
N PRO A 263 25.26 27.91 -8.89
CA PRO A 263 26.19 28.76 -8.14
C PRO A 263 25.54 29.40 -6.91
N ILE A 264 24.24 29.62 -6.96
CA ILE A 264 23.45 30.22 -5.85
C ILE A 264 22.14 29.44 -5.72
N CYS A 265 21.74 29.12 -4.49
CA CYS A 265 20.45 28.51 -4.22
C CYS A 265 19.31 29.52 -4.37
N THR A 266 18.35 29.22 -5.25
CA THR A 266 17.17 30.05 -5.53
C THR A 266 15.85 29.37 -5.18
N CYS A 267 15.86 28.10 -4.77
CA CYS A 267 14.63 27.30 -4.60
C CYS A 267 13.86 27.60 -3.31
N LYS A 268 14.46 28.26 -2.33
CA LYS A 268 13.87 28.55 -1.01
C LYS A 268 13.25 27.32 -0.31
N LYS A 269 13.76 26.11 -0.65
CA LYS A 269 13.26 24.86 -0.07
C LYS A 269 13.74 24.75 1.37
N GLU A 270 12.80 24.45 2.26
CA GLU A 270 13.07 24.16 3.66
C GLU A 270 13.00 22.65 3.92
N CYS A 271 13.78 22.20 4.90
CA CYS A 271 13.75 20.80 5.34
C CYS A 271 12.50 20.58 6.19
N GLU A 272 11.51 19.89 5.65
CA GLU A 272 10.21 19.69 6.29
C GLU A 272 10.18 18.51 7.26
N VAL A 273 11.08 17.52 7.04
CA VAL A 273 11.08 16.29 7.84
C VAL A 273 12.49 15.83 8.20
N LEU A 274 12.61 15.20 9.36
CA LEU A 274 13.76 14.38 9.74
C LEU A 274 13.46 12.93 9.37
N ILE A 275 14.30 12.30 8.54
CA ILE A 275 14.17 10.87 8.22
C ILE A 275 14.63 10.05 9.44
N ILE A 276 13.70 9.36 10.08
CA ILE A 276 13.97 8.49 11.23
C ILE A 276 14.64 7.18 10.77
N THR A 277 14.12 6.57 9.70
CA THR A 277 14.64 5.31 9.16
C THR A 277 15.45 5.56 7.89
N ARG A 278 16.77 5.71 7.97
CA ARG A 278 17.64 5.86 6.78
C ARG A 278 17.62 4.62 5.88
N LYS A 279 17.59 3.43 6.48
CA LYS A 279 17.30 2.14 5.81
C LYS A 279 15.90 1.70 6.23
N PRO A 280 15.16 0.99 5.35
CA PRO A 280 13.87 0.45 5.78
C PRO A 280 14.07 -0.56 6.90
N VAL A 281 13.17 -0.56 7.88
CA VAL A 281 13.09 -1.64 8.86
C VAL A 281 12.33 -2.80 8.20
N THR A 282 12.85 -3.99 8.30
CA THR A 282 12.27 -5.24 7.77
C THR A 282 11.90 -6.17 8.91
N ALA A 283 11.01 -7.12 8.65
CA ALA A 283 10.59 -8.11 9.62
C ALA A 283 11.79 -8.90 10.18
N SER A 284 11.78 -9.19 11.47
CA SER A 284 12.74 -10.08 12.14
C SER A 284 12.52 -11.55 11.74
N GLU A 285 13.47 -12.42 12.04
CA GLU A 285 13.32 -13.86 11.80
C GLU A 285 12.14 -14.45 12.58
N ASP A 286 11.94 -14.03 13.82
CA ASP A 286 10.81 -14.46 14.65
C ASP A 286 9.46 -14.01 14.07
N GLU A 287 9.39 -12.77 13.57
CA GLU A 287 8.20 -12.26 12.90
C GLU A 287 7.91 -13.02 11.60
N LEU A 288 8.95 -13.37 10.84
CA LEU A 288 8.81 -14.17 9.61
C LEU A 288 8.29 -15.58 9.87
N LEU A 289 8.68 -16.18 10.99
CA LEU A 289 8.17 -17.48 11.43
C LEU A 289 6.71 -17.42 11.87
N ALA A 290 6.32 -16.36 12.57
CA ALA A 290 4.95 -16.15 13.03
C ALA A 290 4.01 -15.65 11.91
N ASN A 291 4.52 -14.81 10.99
CA ASN A 291 3.75 -14.18 9.91
C ASN A 291 4.56 -14.16 8.61
N THR A 292 4.40 -15.17 7.78
CA THR A 292 5.10 -15.28 6.50
C THR A 292 4.74 -14.16 5.51
N ARG A 293 3.62 -13.46 5.72
CA ARG A 293 3.19 -12.32 4.87
C ARG A 293 4.03 -11.07 5.11
N SER A 294 4.69 -10.94 6.28
CA SER A 294 5.59 -9.83 6.58
C SER A 294 6.92 -9.86 5.82
N ARG A 295 7.21 -10.95 5.07
CA ARG A 295 8.48 -11.15 4.37
C ARG A 295 8.91 -9.99 3.46
N SER A 296 7.98 -9.34 2.82
CA SER A 296 8.24 -8.23 1.90
C SER A 296 8.04 -6.86 2.54
N ALA A 297 7.61 -6.82 3.81
CA ALA A 297 7.32 -5.59 4.52
C ALA A 297 8.58 -4.73 4.71
N LYS A 298 8.43 -3.43 4.47
CA LYS A 298 9.46 -2.41 4.66
C LYS A 298 8.84 -1.20 5.34
N LEU A 299 9.22 -0.94 6.57
CA LEU A 299 8.77 0.22 7.31
C LEU A 299 9.71 1.40 7.08
N ARG A 300 9.14 2.55 6.76
CA ARG A 300 9.81 3.84 6.74
C ARG A 300 9.10 4.85 7.62
N ALA A 301 9.89 5.67 8.31
CA ALA A 301 9.39 6.70 9.22
C ALA A 301 10.12 8.02 9.02
N ALA A 302 9.35 9.10 9.09
CA ALA A 302 9.85 10.48 9.12
C ALA A 302 9.09 11.30 10.16
N GLN A 303 9.76 12.29 10.75
CA GLN A 303 9.21 13.20 11.74
C GLN A 303 9.09 14.60 11.14
N LYS A 304 7.94 15.25 11.30
CA LYS A 304 7.71 16.63 10.86
C LYS A 304 8.60 17.59 11.67
N LEU A 305 9.25 18.56 10.99
CA LEU A 305 10.11 19.58 11.61
C LEU A 305 9.43 20.95 11.70
N ILE A 306 8.75 21.37 10.63
CA ILE A 306 8.10 22.67 10.49
C ILE A 306 6.67 22.53 9.98
#